data_b787d521645f89a622c1d741a868b4a7
#
_entry.id   b787d521645f89a622c1d741a868b4a7
#
_cell.length_a   1.000
_cell.length_b   1.000
_cell.length_c   1.000
_cell.angle_alpha   90.00
_cell.angle_beta   90.00
_cell.angle_gamma   90.00
#
_symmetry.space_group_name_H-M   'P 1'
#
loop_
_entity.id
_entity.type
_entity.pdbx_description
1 polymer ?
#
loop_
_entity_poly.entity_id
_entity_poly.type
_entity_poly.pdbx_seq_one_letter_code
_entity_poly.pdbx_strand_id
1 'polypeptide(L)'
;ALWLDGQILARRVLAGQRHSSLLLPMVDELLHESDIGLRQLDGIGYGAGPGSFTGLRIACAVTQGLAFGADLPVVGVSTLQSIAEQTGAGQVLTVLDARMAEVYWAAYQRDANGWRAVSDPQLALPESVVVPEEGEWIGAGNGFAVLGEVLRPRLAAQLARIDDTLMPDAAAMAPLAARAFERGEGVD
;
A
#
# COMPACT_ATOMS: atom_id res chain seq x y z
N ALA A 1 -2.09 -0.55 11.37
CA ALA A 1 -2.72 -1.88 11.51
C ALA A 1 -1.77 -2.81 12.24
N LEU A 2 -2.35 -3.78 12.93
CA LEU A 2 -1.67 -4.90 13.58
C LEU A 2 -2.20 -6.18 12.95
N TRP A 3 -1.31 -7.09 12.55
CA TRP A 3 -1.64 -8.40 12.03
C TRP A 3 -1.21 -9.47 13.04
N LEU A 4 -2.12 -10.32 13.47
CA LEU A 4 -1.92 -11.37 14.46
C LEU A 4 -2.59 -12.66 13.97
N ASP A 5 -1.81 -13.65 13.60
CA ASP A 5 -2.30 -14.98 13.19
C ASP A 5 -3.48 -14.94 12.20
N GLY A 6 -3.37 -14.07 11.19
CA GLY A 6 -4.42 -13.88 10.17
C GLY A 6 -5.53 -12.91 10.55
N GLN A 7 -5.56 -12.38 11.76
CA GLN A 7 -6.49 -11.33 12.18
C GLN A 7 -5.86 -9.94 12.02
N ILE A 8 -6.67 -8.97 11.62
CA ILE A 8 -6.23 -7.59 11.40
C ILE A 8 -7.01 -6.66 12.32
N LEU A 9 -6.30 -5.95 13.20
CA LEU A 9 -6.82 -4.77 13.87
C LEU A 9 -6.28 -3.53 13.17
N ALA A 10 -7.13 -2.56 12.89
CA ALA A 10 -6.72 -1.36 12.16
C ALA A 10 -7.35 -0.10 12.73
N ARG A 11 -6.63 1.00 12.60
CA ARG A 11 -7.12 2.36 12.86
C ARG A 11 -6.95 3.19 11.61
N ARG A 12 -7.96 3.96 11.27
CA ARG A 12 -7.96 4.88 10.12
C ARG A 12 -8.48 6.23 10.55
N VAL A 13 -7.80 7.28 10.15
CA VAL A 13 -8.22 8.65 10.40
C VAL A 13 -7.83 9.55 9.23
N LEU A 14 -8.73 10.43 8.84
CA LEU A 14 -8.40 11.53 7.93
C LEU A 14 -7.74 12.66 8.75
N ALA A 15 -6.43 12.58 8.86
CA ALA A 15 -5.65 13.40 9.80
C ALA A 15 -5.39 14.83 9.32
N GLY A 16 -5.57 15.11 8.02
CA GLY A 16 -5.13 16.38 7.43
C GLY A 16 -3.63 16.58 7.68
N GLN A 17 -3.24 17.61 8.41
CA GLN A 17 -1.83 17.90 8.74
C GLN A 17 -1.35 17.26 10.06
N ARG A 18 -2.18 16.46 10.73
CA ARG A 18 -1.88 15.91 12.07
C ARG A 18 -1.32 14.48 12.04
N HIS A 19 -0.85 13.98 10.88
CA HIS A 19 -0.41 12.58 10.78
C HIS A 19 0.72 12.24 11.75
N SER A 20 1.69 13.14 11.94
CA SER A 20 2.84 12.89 12.83
C SER A 20 2.45 12.80 14.30
N SER A 21 1.44 13.57 14.74
CA SER A 21 0.99 13.55 16.14
C SER A 21 0.03 12.41 16.47
N LEU A 22 -0.60 11.81 15.45
CA LEU A 22 -1.59 10.74 15.65
C LEU A 22 -1.02 9.34 15.48
N LEU A 23 0.07 9.18 14.73
CA LEU A 23 0.57 7.85 14.35
C LEU A 23 1.03 7.03 15.56
N LEU A 24 1.85 7.59 16.44
CA LEU A 24 2.31 6.88 17.65
C LEU A 24 1.18 6.54 18.62
N PRO A 25 0.25 7.46 18.95
CA PRO A 25 -0.95 7.11 19.72
C PRO A 25 -1.76 5.97 19.11
N MET A 26 -1.96 5.95 17.79
CA MET A 26 -2.68 4.85 17.12
C MET A 26 -1.95 3.52 17.19
N VAL A 27 -0.61 3.52 17.18
CA VAL A 27 0.19 2.30 17.40
C VAL A 27 0.01 1.80 18.82
N ASP A 28 0.12 2.70 19.81
CA ASP A 28 -0.04 2.38 21.24
C ASP A 28 -1.45 1.83 21.54
N GLU A 29 -2.50 2.44 20.99
CA GLU A 29 -3.87 1.94 21.11
C GLU A 29 -4.04 0.51 20.57
N LEU A 30 -3.46 0.19 19.41
CA LEU A 30 -3.54 -1.15 18.82
C LEU A 30 -2.81 -2.19 19.66
N LEU A 31 -1.62 -1.86 20.17
CA LEU A 31 -0.84 -2.74 21.03
C LEU A 31 -1.56 -2.99 22.36
N HIS A 32 -2.11 -1.93 22.96
CA HIS A 32 -2.86 -2.03 24.22
C HIS A 32 -4.14 -2.87 24.08
N GLU A 33 -4.91 -2.66 22.98
CA GLU A 33 -6.12 -3.43 22.71
C GLU A 33 -5.86 -4.93 22.52
N SER A 34 -4.68 -5.26 22.02
CA SER A 34 -4.26 -6.63 21.76
C SER A 34 -3.49 -7.27 22.92
N ASP A 35 -3.27 -6.52 24.01
CA ASP A 35 -2.45 -6.94 25.17
C ASP A 35 -1.04 -7.43 24.76
N ILE A 36 -0.44 -6.74 23.78
CA ILE A 36 0.88 -7.07 23.20
C ILE A 36 1.82 -5.88 23.36
N GLY A 37 3.04 -6.15 23.82
CA GLY A 37 4.12 -5.16 23.85
C GLY A 37 4.83 -5.06 22.50
N LEU A 38 5.39 -3.90 22.18
CA LEU A 38 6.11 -3.64 20.93
C LEU A 38 7.21 -4.69 20.65
N ARG A 39 7.93 -5.12 21.68
CA ARG A 39 9.00 -6.14 21.57
C ARG A 39 8.52 -7.56 21.36
N GLN A 40 7.23 -7.81 21.39
CA GLN A 40 6.64 -9.13 21.13
C GLN A 40 6.22 -9.27 19.66
N LEU A 41 6.36 -8.19 18.86
CA LEU A 41 6.14 -8.24 17.42
C LEU A 41 7.34 -8.92 16.71
N ASP A 42 7.07 -9.55 15.57
CA ASP A 42 8.09 -10.16 14.71
C ASP A 42 8.76 -9.14 13.78
N GLY A 43 8.15 -7.97 13.59
CA GLY A 43 8.71 -6.92 12.75
C GLY A 43 7.71 -5.80 12.44
N ILE A 44 8.16 -4.78 11.72
CA ILE A 44 7.37 -3.61 11.36
C ILE A 44 7.36 -3.42 9.85
N GLY A 45 6.16 -3.50 9.25
CA GLY A 45 5.94 -3.13 7.87
C GLY A 45 5.55 -1.66 7.71
N TYR A 46 6.06 -0.97 6.69
CA TYR A 46 5.67 0.40 6.39
C TYR A 46 5.46 0.61 4.90
N GLY A 47 4.63 1.59 4.55
CA GLY A 47 4.43 1.98 3.15
C GLY A 47 5.68 2.67 2.60
N ALA A 48 6.40 1.98 1.72
CA ALA A 48 7.64 2.47 1.12
C ALA A 48 7.41 3.35 -0.13
N GLY A 49 6.16 3.56 -0.50
CA GLY A 49 5.80 4.36 -1.67
C GLY A 49 5.40 3.53 -2.90
N PRO A 50 5.14 4.22 -4.02
CA PRO A 50 5.14 5.67 -4.19
C PRO A 50 3.96 6.38 -3.52
N GLY A 51 4.09 7.70 -3.27
CA GLY A 51 3.01 8.47 -2.67
C GLY A 51 3.44 9.81 -2.07
N SER A 52 2.67 10.30 -1.09
CA SER A 52 2.92 11.57 -0.43
C SER A 52 4.33 11.67 0.16
N PHE A 53 5.12 12.62 -0.33
CA PHE A 53 6.50 12.86 0.13
C PHE A 53 6.63 13.01 1.65
N THR A 54 5.78 13.83 2.26
CA THR A 54 5.76 14.02 3.72
C THR A 54 5.30 12.77 4.46
N GLY A 55 4.23 12.13 3.95
CA GLY A 55 3.67 10.91 4.56
C GLY A 55 4.67 9.75 4.59
N LEU A 56 5.37 9.51 3.50
CA LEU A 56 6.39 8.45 3.41
C LEU A 56 7.56 8.69 4.36
N ARG A 57 8.02 9.94 4.51
CA ARG A 57 9.09 10.29 5.46
C ARG A 57 8.67 10.11 6.91
N ILE A 58 7.44 10.51 7.26
CA ILE A 58 6.90 10.29 8.61
C ILE A 58 6.81 8.80 8.90
N ALA A 59 6.26 8.00 7.97
CA ALA A 59 6.18 6.55 8.12
C ALA A 59 7.56 5.92 8.31
N CYS A 60 8.53 6.27 7.47
CA CYS A 60 9.90 5.79 7.57
C CYS A 60 10.55 6.16 8.90
N ALA A 61 10.50 7.44 9.31
CA ALA A 61 11.11 7.91 10.55
C ALA A 61 10.50 7.25 11.80
N VAL A 62 9.17 7.11 11.85
CA VAL A 62 8.49 6.43 12.96
C VAL A 62 8.85 4.96 12.99
N THR A 63 8.84 4.28 11.84
CA THR A 63 9.25 2.87 11.73
C THR A 63 10.67 2.67 12.22
N GLN A 64 11.62 3.47 11.77
CA GLN A 64 13.02 3.41 12.23
C GLN A 64 13.14 3.61 13.74
N GLY A 65 12.43 4.59 14.30
CA GLY A 65 12.46 4.86 15.74
C GLY A 65 11.90 3.70 16.58
N LEU A 66 10.78 3.11 16.15
CA LEU A 66 10.16 1.97 16.83
C LEU A 66 11.01 0.71 16.69
N ALA A 67 11.50 0.41 15.49
CA ALA A 67 12.32 -0.75 15.21
C ALA A 67 13.63 -0.72 15.99
N PHE A 68 14.35 0.40 15.97
CA PHE A 68 15.57 0.59 16.73
C PHE A 68 15.35 0.48 18.24
N GLY A 69 14.26 1.05 18.77
CA GLY A 69 13.94 0.99 20.22
C GLY A 69 13.52 -0.41 20.71
N ALA A 70 13.04 -1.26 19.81
CA ALA A 70 12.52 -2.58 20.13
C ALA A 70 13.39 -3.74 19.61
N ASP A 71 14.44 -3.44 18.81
CA ASP A 71 15.30 -4.42 18.13
C ASP A 71 14.50 -5.33 17.19
N LEU A 72 13.72 -4.69 16.31
CA LEU A 72 12.81 -5.35 15.37
C LEU A 72 13.25 -5.13 13.91
N PRO A 73 13.15 -6.15 13.06
CA PRO A 73 13.37 -5.99 11.63
C PRO A 73 12.25 -5.16 10.99
N VAL A 74 12.55 -4.53 9.86
CA VAL A 74 11.60 -3.73 9.10
C VAL A 74 11.47 -4.21 7.66
N VAL A 75 10.29 -4.00 7.05
CA VAL A 75 10.06 -4.27 5.63
C VAL A 75 9.25 -3.16 4.98
N GLY A 76 9.69 -2.74 3.80
CA GLY A 76 8.97 -1.78 2.97
C GLY A 76 7.92 -2.46 2.09
N VAL A 77 6.68 -1.99 2.13
CA VAL A 77 5.58 -2.48 1.30
C VAL A 77 5.21 -1.44 0.26
N SER A 78 5.08 -1.85 -1.02
CA SER A 78 4.61 -0.96 -2.07
C SER A 78 3.18 -0.46 -1.77
N THR A 79 2.98 0.86 -1.81
CA THR A 79 1.67 1.46 -1.64
C THR A 79 0.72 1.10 -2.77
N LEU A 80 1.21 0.95 -3.99
CA LEU A 80 0.43 0.48 -5.14
C LEU A 80 0.01 -0.99 -4.96
N GLN A 81 0.91 -1.84 -4.47
CA GLN A 81 0.58 -3.24 -4.17
C GLN A 81 -0.48 -3.36 -3.07
N SER A 82 -0.48 -2.45 -2.07
CA SER A 82 -1.51 -2.44 -1.03
C SER A 82 -2.91 -2.07 -1.57
N ILE A 83 -2.98 -1.32 -2.66
CA ILE A 83 -4.23 -1.06 -3.39
C ILE A 83 -4.68 -2.33 -4.11
N ALA A 84 -3.76 -3.02 -4.78
CA ALA A 84 -4.07 -4.28 -5.45
C ALA A 84 -4.63 -5.32 -4.47
N GLU A 85 -4.03 -5.46 -3.28
CA GLU A 85 -4.48 -6.38 -2.22
C GLU A 85 -5.94 -6.13 -1.81
N GLN A 86 -6.38 -4.88 -1.73
CA GLN A 86 -7.75 -4.51 -1.35
C GLN A 86 -8.82 -4.94 -2.36
N THR A 87 -8.48 -5.14 -3.63
CA THR A 87 -9.45 -5.46 -4.68
C THR A 87 -9.98 -6.89 -4.62
N GLY A 88 -9.24 -7.81 -4.01
CA GLY A 88 -9.49 -9.25 -4.04
C GLY A 88 -9.33 -9.91 -5.42
N ALA A 89 -8.90 -9.16 -6.44
CA ALA A 89 -8.75 -9.65 -7.81
C ALA A 89 -7.38 -10.30 -8.05
N GLY A 90 -7.27 -11.06 -9.14
CA GLY A 90 -6.01 -11.69 -9.55
C GLY A 90 -5.11 -10.80 -10.40
N GLN A 91 -5.67 -9.79 -11.08
CA GLN A 91 -4.93 -8.88 -11.96
C GLN A 91 -5.41 -7.45 -11.76
N VAL A 92 -4.52 -6.55 -11.35
CA VAL A 92 -4.88 -5.18 -10.97
C VAL A 92 -3.91 -4.17 -11.57
N LEU A 93 -4.46 -3.21 -12.30
CA LEU A 93 -3.79 -1.98 -12.71
C LEU A 93 -4.03 -0.93 -11.64
N THR A 94 -3.01 -0.61 -10.87
CA THR A 94 -3.10 0.40 -9.81
C THR A 94 -2.63 1.75 -10.31
N VAL A 95 -3.41 2.80 -10.04
CA VAL A 95 -3.10 4.17 -10.46
C VAL A 95 -3.39 5.15 -9.32
N LEU A 96 -2.36 5.84 -8.86
CA LEU A 96 -2.44 6.90 -7.85
C LEU A 96 -2.15 8.27 -8.46
N ASP A 97 -2.87 9.29 -8.02
CA ASP A 97 -2.53 10.68 -8.30
C ASP A 97 -1.15 11.04 -7.75
N ALA A 98 -0.22 11.43 -8.62
CA ALA A 98 1.13 11.86 -8.26
C ALA A 98 1.24 13.39 -8.17
N ARG A 99 0.13 14.12 -8.33
CA ARG A 99 0.08 15.57 -8.49
C ARG A 99 0.66 16.02 -9.85
N MET A 100 0.59 17.32 -10.15
CA MET A 100 1.14 17.92 -11.37
C MET A 100 0.66 17.24 -12.67
N ALA A 101 -0.58 16.73 -12.69
CA ALA A 101 -1.16 15.95 -13.79
C ALA A 101 -0.41 14.66 -14.15
N GLU A 102 0.33 14.08 -13.21
CA GLU A 102 1.02 12.80 -13.34
C GLU A 102 0.38 11.73 -12.44
N VAL A 103 0.70 10.47 -12.71
CA VAL A 103 0.27 9.31 -11.93
C VAL A 103 1.43 8.42 -11.54
N TYR A 104 1.35 7.84 -10.36
CA TYR A 104 2.09 6.61 -10.04
C TYR A 104 1.23 5.43 -10.45
N TRP A 105 1.80 4.51 -11.22
CA TRP A 105 1.08 3.32 -11.64
C TRP A 105 1.95 2.07 -11.67
N ALA A 106 1.32 0.93 -11.54
CA ALA A 106 1.90 -0.39 -11.71
C ALA A 106 0.81 -1.40 -12.08
N ALA A 107 1.20 -2.50 -12.70
CA ALA A 107 0.33 -3.64 -12.96
C ALA A 107 0.80 -4.83 -12.13
N TYR A 108 -0.11 -5.43 -11.38
CA TYR A 108 0.16 -6.56 -10.51
C TYR A 108 -0.68 -7.77 -10.88
N GLN A 109 -0.07 -8.95 -10.83
CA GLN A 109 -0.75 -10.23 -10.95
C GLN A 109 -0.50 -11.06 -9.70
N ARG A 110 -1.57 -11.68 -9.18
CA ARG A 110 -1.50 -12.60 -8.04
C ARG A 110 -1.26 -14.01 -8.53
N ASP A 111 -0.32 -14.70 -7.93
CA ASP A 111 -0.08 -16.13 -8.09
C ASP A 111 -0.05 -16.85 -6.74
N ALA A 112 0.40 -18.11 -6.72
CA ALA A 112 0.50 -18.92 -5.50
C ALA A 112 1.47 -18.34 -4.46
N ASN A 113 2.45 -17.54 -4.88
CA ASN A 113 3.46 -16.93 -4.03
C ASN A 113 3.10 -15.50 -3.58
N GLY A 114 1.96 -14.97 -4.04
CA GLY A 114 1.49 -13.63 -3.76
C GLY A 114 1.46 -12.72 -4.98
N TRP A 115 1.76 -11.44 -4.83
CA TRP A 115 1.75 -10.46 -5.91
C TRP A 115 3.08 -10.39 -6.64
N ARG A 116 3.03 -10.43 -7.96
CA ARG A 116 4.15 -10.17 -8.86
C ARG A 116 3.85 -8.90 -9.68
N ALA A 117 4.80 -7.99 -9.76
CA ALA A 117 4.70 -6.87 -10.69
C ALA A 117 4.83 -7.38 -12.13
N VAL A 118 3.85 -7.05 -12.96
CA VAL A 118 3.90 -7.24 -14.42
C VAL A 118 4.47 -5.99 -15.07
N SER A 119 4.14 -4.83 -14.49
CA SER A 119 4.79 -3.55 -14.76
C SER A 119 5.22 -2.95 -13.43
N ASP A 120 6.50 -2.62 -13.30
CA ASP A 120 7.06 -2.04 -12.09
C ASP A 120 6.44 -0.66 -11.78
N PRO A 121 6.42 -0.25 -10.50
CA PRO A 121 5.98 1.08 -10.11
C PRO A 121 6.76 2.19 -10.84
N GLN A 122 6.03 3.09 -11.48
CA GLN A 122 6.62 4.20 -12.22
C GLN A 122 5.77 5.46 -12.11
N LEU A 123 6.44 6.60 -12.28
CA LEU A 123 5.81 7.92 -12.47
C LEU A 123 5.65 8.16 -13.97
N ALA A 124 4.46 8.58 -14.40
CA ALA A 124 4.18 8.81 -15.80
C ALA A 124 3.05 9.82 -16.01
N LEU A 125 2.95 10.34 -17.22
CA LEU A 125 1.74 11.02 -17.68
C LEU A 125 0.60 10.00 -17.82
N PRO A 126 -0.65 10.37 -17.55
CA PRO A 126 -1.78 9.44 -17.62
C PRO A 126 -1.98 8.82 -19.03
N GLU A 127 -1.54 9.50 -20.08
CA GLU A 127 -1.54 8.98 -21.44
C GLU A 127 -0.60 7.80 -21.67
N SER A 128 0.41 7.63 -20.82
CA SER A 128 1.41 6.55 -20.91
C SER A 128 1.00 5.29 -20.14
N VAL A 129 -0.06 5.35 -19.35
CA VAL A 129 -0.58 4.18 -18.63
C VAL A 129 -1.15 3.17 -19.62
N VAL A 130 -0.78 1.91 -19.47
CA VAL A 130 -1.22 0.82 -20.34
C VAL A 130 -1.77 -0.35 -19.52
N VAL A 131 -2.80 -1.01 -20.04
CA VAL A 131 -3.27 -2.30 -19.51
C VAL A 131 -2.46 -3.40 -20.19
N PRO A 132 -1.87 -4.36 -19.45
CA PRO A 132 -1.22 -5.53 -20.07
C PRO A 132 -2.19 -6.29 -20.97
N GLU A 133 -1.68 -6.88 -22.07
CA GLU A 133 -2.51 -7.45 -23.14
C GLU A 133 -3.31 -8.68 -22.72
N GLU A 134 -2.83 -9.47 -21.76
CA GLU A 134 -3.46 -10.73 -21.37
C GLU A 134 -4.17 -10.63 -20.01
N GLY A 135 -5.39 -11.16 -19.94
CA GLY A 135 -6.14 -11.36 -18.70
C GLY A 135 -7.29 -10.38 -18.46
N GLU A 136 -7.96 -10.59 -17.34
CA GLU A 136 -9.07 -9.76 -16.89
C GLU A 136 -8.58 -8.76 -15.82
N TRP A 137 -8.27 -7.55 -16.25
CA TRP A 137 -7.69 -6.53 -15.40
C TRP A 137 -8.74 -5.67 -14.70
N ILE A 138 -8.46 -5.31 -13.45
CA ILE A 138 -9.24 -4.35 -12.68
C ILE A 138 -8.41 -3.08 -12.48
N GLY A 139 -8.99 -1.91 -12.77
CA GLY A 139 -8.41 -0.63 -12.43
C GLY A 139 -8.69 -0.28 -10.97
N ALA A 140 -7.67 0.20 -10.24
CA ALA A 140 -7.83 0.58 -8.84
C ALA A 140 -6.98 1.79 -8.46
N GLY A 141 -7.53 2.66 -7.60
CA GLY A 141 -6.83 3.82 -7.04
C GLY A 141 -7.34 5.17 -7.51
N ASN A 142 -7.08 6.20 -6.73
CA ASN A 142 -7.64 7.53 -6.90
C ASN A 142 -7.18 8.29 -8.16
N GLY A 143 -6.16 7.81 -8.87
CA GLY A 143 -5.78 8.35 -10.16
C GLY A 143 -6.93 8.31 -11.17
N PHE A 144 -7.78 7.27 -11.11
CA PHE A 144 -8.98 7.16 -11.93
C PHE A 144 -10.09 8.15 -11.56
N ALA A 145 -10.09 8.69 -10.33
CA ALA A 145 -10.98 9.76 -9.94
C ALA A 145 -10.44 11.13 -10.36
N VAL A 146 -9.16 11.40 -10.07
CA VAL A 146 -8.53 12.72 -10.27
C VAL A 146 -8.26 13.01 -11.74
N LEU A 147 -7.77 12.01 -12.49
CA LEU A 147 -7.41 12.12 -13.91
C LEU A 147 -8.30 11.25 -14.81
N GLY A 148 -9.54 11.01 -14.34
CA GLY A 148 -10.50 10.15 -15.02
C GLY A 148 -10.88 10.59 -16.42
N GLU A 149 -10.87 11.88 -16.73
CA GLU A 149 -11.14 12.40 -18.06
C GLU A 149 -10.13 11.91 -19.12
N VAL A 150 -8.89 11.64 -18.71
CA VAL A 150 -7.84 11.10 -19.58
C VAL A 150 -7.79 9.57 -19.50
N LEU A 151 -7.81 9.01 -18.31
CA LEU A 151 -7.59 7.56 -18.08
C LEU A 151 -8.78 6.71 -18.56
N ARG A 152 -10.03 7.10 -18.22
CA ARG A 152 -11.21 6.26 -18.50
C ARG A 152 -11.50 6.06 -19.99
N PRO A 153 -11.48 7.09 -20.86
CA PRO A 153 -11.73 6.87 -22.30
C PRO A 153 -10.72 5.93 -22.95
N ARG A 154 -9.50 5.87 -22.42
CA ARG A 154 -8.41 5.04 -22.95
C ARG A 154 -8.42 3.62 -22.42
N LEU A 155 -8.75 3.43 -21.14
CA LEU A 155 -8.50 2.17 -20.43
C LEU A 155 -9.78 1.41 -20.08
N ALA A 156 -10.95 2.07 -19.98
CA ALA A 156 -12.18 1.44 -19.49
C ALA A 156 -12.64 0.23 -20.34
N ALA A 157 -12.40 0.25 -21.65
CA ALA A 157 -12.75 -0.87 -22.52
C ALA A 157 -11.88 -2.13 -22.29
N GLN A 158 -10.72 -1.98 -21.63
CA GLN A 158 -9.75 -3.03 -21.35
C GLN A 158 -9.81 -3.49 -19.88
N LEU A 159 -10.57 -2.78 -19.04
CA LEU A 159 -10.71 -3.06 -17.61
C LEU A 159 -12.13 -3.60 -17.33
N ALA A 160 -12.21 -4.72 -16.63
CA ALA A 160 -13.50 -5.32 -16.24
C ALA A 160 -14.31 -4.39 -15.32
N ARG A 161 -13.63 -3.68 -14.43
CA ARG A 161 -14.20 -2.63 -13.57
C ARG A 161 -13.11 -1.66 -13.10
N ILE A 162 -13.53 -0.52 -12.57
CA ILE A 162 -12.63 0.47 -11.97
C ILE A 162 -13.15 0.80 -10.57
N ASP A 163 -12.28 0.69 -9.57
CA ASP A 163 -12.50 1.17 -8.22
C ASP A 163 -11.58 2.37 -7.94
N ASP A 164 -12.09 3.56 -8.12
CA ASP A 164 -11.36 4.81 -7.99
C ASP A 164 -11.34 5.39 -6.57
N THR A 165 -11.94 4.67 -5.61
CA THR A 165 -12.00 5.08 -4.19
C THR A 165 -10.86 4.52 -3.36
N LEU A 166 -10.18 3.47 -3.84
CA LEU A 166 -9.12 2.80 -3.11
C LEU A 166 -7.88 3.68 -2.96
N MET A 167 -7.36 3.67 -1.75
CA MET A 167 -6.14 4.36 -1.34
C MET A 167 -5.20 3.37 -0.64
N PRO A 168 -3.88 3.67 -0.55
CA PRO A 168 -2.98 2.87 0.26
C PRO A 168 -3.51 2.70 1.69
N ASP A 169 -3.52 1.48 2.19
CA ASP A 169 -4.15 1.13 3.47
C ASP A 169 -3.28 0.19 4.29
N ALA A 170 -3.09 0.51 5.58
CA ALA A 170 -2.27 -0.27 6.49
C ALA A 170 -2.83 -1.68 6.74
N ALA A 171 -4.15 -1.86 6.71
CA ALA A 171 -4.74 -3.19 6.87
C ALA A 171 -4.42 -4.11 5.69
N ALA A 172 -4.29 -3.55 4.48
CA ALA A 172 -3.84 -4.30 3.32
C ALA A 172 -2.32 -4.51 3.29
N MET A 173 -1.55 -3.57 3.88
CA MET A 173 -0.10 -3.69 3.98
C MET A 173 0.35 -4.75 4.99
N ALA A 174 -0.37 -4.91 6.10
CA ALA A 174 0.01 -5.81 7.18
C ALA A 174 0.20 -7.27 6.73
N PRO A 175 -0.73 -7.92 6.01
CA PRO A 175 -0.51 -9.28 5.50
C PRO A 175 0.58 -9.35 4.41
N LEU A 176 0.81 -8.27 3.65
CA LEU A 176 1.92 -8.21 2.69
C LEU A 176 3.27 -8.17 3.40
N ALA A 177 3.38 -7.39 4.48
CA ALA A 177 4.56 -7.34 5.32
C ALA A 177 4.83 -8.70 6.01
N ALA A 178 3.80 -9.35 6.57
CA ALA A 178 3.93 -10.67 7.19
C ALA A 178 4.52 -11.69 6.22
N ARG A 179 3.99 -11.78 5.00
CA ARG A 179 4.55 -12.66 3.96
C ARG A 179 5.98 -12.30 3.56
N ALA A 180 6.34 -11.02 3.58
CA ALA A 180 7.72 -10.60 3.29
C ALA A 180 8.68 -11.04 4.39
N PHE A 181 8.29 -10.94 5.66
CA PHE A 181 9.06 -11.50 6.78
C PHE A 181 9.20 -13.02 6.70
N GLU A 182 8.13 -13.76 6.34
CA GLU A 182 8.18 -15.21 6.12
C GLU A 182 9.19 -15.61 5.03
N ARG A 183 9.43 -14.74 4.03
CA ARG A 183 10.45 -14.93 2.99
C ARG A 183 11.85 -14.46 3.38
N GLY A 184 12.01 -13.89 4.58
CA GLY A 184 13.28 -13.36 5.05
C GLY A 184 13.69 -12.03 4.42
N GLU A 185 12.72 -11.23 3.97
CA GLU A 185 12.97 -9.92 3.33
C GLU A 185 13.11 -8.76 4.34
N GLY A 186 12.96 -9.04 5.64
CA GLY A 186 13.20 -8.06 6.69
C GLY A 186 14.67 -7.62 6.74
N VAL A 187 14.91 -6.35 7.06
CA VAL A 187 16.23 -5.78 7.31
C VAL A 187 16.27 -5.20 8.71
N ASP A 188 17.45 -5.29 9.36
CA ASP A 188 17.73 -4.78 10.72
C ASP A 188 18.00 -3.26 10.70
#